data_dfac5f51a2a7d7bdad0f768eae788307
#
_entry.id   dfac5f51a2a7d7bdad0f768eae788307
#
_cell.length_a   1.000
_cell.length_b   1.000
_cell.length_c   1.000
_cell.angle_alpha   90.00
_cell.angle_beta   90.00
_cell.angle_gamma   90.00
#
_symmetry.space_group_name_H-M   'P 1'
#
loop_
_entity.id
_entity.type
_entity.pdbx_description
1 polymer ?
#
loop_
_entity_poly.entity_id
_entity_poly.type
_entity_poly.pdbx_seq_one_letter_code
_entity_poly.pdbx_strand_id
1 'polypeptide(L)'
;MRNHRLRRQAPLVLQLRRAAYRVAYRLLWLAAFVRPPRGRGAKAAVVCNGEVLLVRHSYGPRRWELPGGGVRRREDPLVALRRELAEELGLSVVDPVPLGVHPGPGRLARHSTHLYRVDVESRSVRPDPVEIDEARWWDPAAPPAALGSMVRQALMLAGLARPQGR
;
A
#
# COMPACT_ATOMS: atom_id res chain seq x y z
N MET A 1 -4.13 -15.73 -26.32
CA MET A 1 -2.68 -15.46 -26.30
C MET A 1 -2.14 -15.79 -24.92
N ARG A 2 -1.24 -16.78 -24.82
CA ARG A 2 -0.70 -17.29 -23.54
C ARG A 2 0.35 -16.33 -23.02
N ASN A 3 0.06 -15.61 -21.92
CA ASN A 3 1.07 -14.86 -21.16
C ASN A 3 1.98 -15.86 -20.44
N HIS A 4 3.11 -16.18 -21.03
CA HIS A 4 4.22 -16.85 -20.35
C HIS A 4 4.75 -15.93 -19.26
N ARG A 5 4.35 -16.19 -18.01
CA ARG A 5 5.01 -15.64 -16.83
C ARG A 5 6.41 -16.25 -16.78
N LEU A 6 7.38 -15.56 -17.33
CA LEU A 6 8.78 -15.79 -16.98
C LEU A 6 8.95 -15.39 -15.51
N ARG A 7 8.76 -16.32 -14.59
CA ARG A 7 9.30 -16.24 -13.24
C ARG A 7 10.83 -16.28 -13.38
N ARG A 8 11.44 -15.13 -13.63
CA ARG A 8 12.89 -14.98 -13.42
C ARG A 8 13.12 -15.30 -11.96
N GLN A 9 13.88 -16.36 -11.67
CA GLN A 9 14.32 -16.68 -10.32
C GLN A 9 15.05 -15.43 -9.80
N ALA A 10 14.55 -14.86 -8.73
CA ALA A 10 15.17 -13.67 -8.14
C ALA A 10 16.57 -14.05 -7.66
N PRO A 11 17.58 -13.16 -7.81
CA PRO A 11 18.91 -13.40 -7.30
C PRO A 11 18.87 -13.81 -5.82
N LEU A 12 19.77 -14.70 -5.40
CA LEU A 12 19.79 -15.26 -4.03
C LEU A 12 19.75 -14.17 -2.96
N VAL A 13 20.47 -13.07 -3.18
CA VAL A 13 20.47 -11.90 -2.28
C VAL A 13 19.07 -11.31 -2.12
N LEU A 14 18.30 -11.20 -3.19
CA LEU A 14 16.91 -10.70 -3.12
C LEU A 14 16.00 -11.66 -2.36
N GLN A 15 16.18 -12.98 -2.56
CA GLN A 15 15.42 -13.99 -1.82
C GLN A 15 15.73 -13.93 -0.32
N LEU A 16 17.00 -13.78 0.06
CA LEU A 16 17.43 -13.63 1.45
C LEU A 16 16.86 -12.34 2.09
N ARG A 17 16.93 -11.22 1.38
CA ARG A 17 16.35 -9.95 1.86
C ARG A 17 14.84 -10.08 2.07
N ARG A 18 14.11 -10.65 1.11
CA ARG A 18 12.67 -10.92 1.24
C ARG A 18 12.36 -11.88 2.41
N ALA A 19 13.19 -12.89 2.65
CA ALA A 19 13.04 -13.79 3.78
C ALA A 19 13.23 -13.05 5.11
N ALA A 20 14.26 -12.21 5.22
CA ALA A 20 14.51 -11.37 6.39
C ALA A 20 13.32 -10.43 6.69
N TYR A 21 12.75 -9.78 5.66
CA TYR A 21 11.56 -8.94 5.81
C TYR A 21 10.35 -9.75 6.32
N ARG A 22 10.11 -10.96 5.80
CA ARG A 22 9.02 -11.82 6.27
C ARG A 22 9.19 -12.23 7.73
N VAL A 23 10.41 -12.55 8.13
CA VAL A 23 10.72 -12.89 9.54
C VAL A 23 10.50 -11.67 10.43
N ALA A 24 11.06 -10.51 10.06
CA ALA A 24 10.87 -9.26 10.80
C ALA A 24 9.40 -8.89 10.92
N TYR A 25 8.62 -9.00 9.84
CA TYR A 25 7.17 -8.76 9.85
C TYR A 25 6.45 -9.70 10.82
N ARG A 26 6.78 -11.02 10.82
CA ARG A 26 6.20 -12.00 11.76
C ARG A 26 6.52 -11.67 13.21
N LEU A 27 7.78 -11.30 13.50
CA LEU A 27 8.20 -10.93 14.84
C LEU A 27 7.50 -9.65 15.31
N LEU A 28 7.37 -8.64 14.45
CA LEU A 28 6.61 -7.42 14.73
C LEU A 28 5.13 -7.73 15.00
N TRP A 29 4.54 -8.64 14.23
CA TRP A 29 3.15 -9.05 14.41
C TRP A 29 2.93 -9.81 15.73
N LEU A 30 3.85 -10.69 16.12
CA LEU A 30 3.85 -11.37 17.42
C LEU A 30 4.01 -10.36 18.57
N ALA A 31 4.94 -9.42 18.44
CA ALA A 31 5.11 -8.35 19.43
C ALA A 31 3.85 -7.47 19.54
N ALA A 32 3.18 -7.17 18.41
CA ALA A 32 1.94 -6.43 18.36
C ALA A 32 0.76 -7.16 19.04
N PHE A 33 0.78 -8.48 19.09
CA PHE A 33 -0.21 -9.27 19.82
C PHE A 33 -0.13 -9.05 21.33
N VAL A 34 1.08 -8.92 21.86
CA VAL A 34 1.34 -8.66 23.28
C VAL A 34 1.18 -7.17 23.62
N ARG A 35 1.70 -6.30 22.77
CA ARG A 35 1.68 -4.85 22.94
C ARG A 35 1.27 -4.17 21.63
N PRO A 36 -0.04 -3.92 21.43
CA PRO A 36 -0.52 -3.29 20.20
C PRO A 36 0.24 -1.99 19.92
N PRO A 37 0.85 -1.86 18.74
CA PRO A 37 1.59 -0.64 18.40
C PRO A 37 0.62 0.54 18.34
N ARG A 38 0.99 1.62 19.00
CA ARG A 38 0.41 2.94 18.75
C ARG A 38 1.13 3.49 17.53
N GLY A 39 0.56 3.30 16.36
CA GLY A 39 1.22 3.71 15.12
C GLY A 39 0.32 4.57 14.26
N ARG A 40 0.95 5.37 13.42
CA ARG A 40 0.29 6.08 12.34
C ARG A 40 0.82 5.54 11.01
N GLY A 41 -0.05 5.42 10.04
CA GLY A 41 0.30 5.12 8.66
C GLY A 41 -0.11 6.26 7.73
N ALA A 42 0.46 6.28 6.53
CA ALA A 42 0.06 7.17 5.44
C ALA A 42 0.02 6.36 4.14
N LYS A 43 -1.12 6.35 3.46
CA LYS A 43 -1.34 5.59 2.22
C LYS A 43 -2.09 6.43 1.20
N ALA A 44 -1.89 6.16 -0.09
CA ALA A 44 -2.53 6.91 -1.16
C ALA A 44 -3.28 6.03 -2.17
N ALA A 45 -4.46 6.51 -2.59
CA ALA A 45 -5.03 6.15 -3.87
C ALA A 45 -4.27 6.93 -4.96
N VAL A 46 -3.26 6.30 -5.56
CA VAL A 46 -2.50 6.86 -6.69
C VAL A 46 -3.31 6.62 -7.96
N VAL A 47 -3.66 7.68 -8.67
CA VAL A 47 -4.59 7.67 -9.80
C VAL A 47 -3.88 8.15 -11.08
N CYS A 48 -4.07 7.42 -12.16
CA CYS A 48 -3.64 7.81 -13.50
C CYS A 48 -4.73 7.44 -14.52
N ASN A 49 -5.24 8.42 -15.26
CA ASN A 49 -6.28 8.20 -16.28
C ASN A 49 -7.49 7.40 -15.79
N GLY A 50 -7.94 7.66 -14.55
CA GLY A 50 -9.08 6.98 -13.93
C GLY A 50 -8.79 5.60 -13.33
N GLU A 51 -7.61 5.02 -13.56
CA GLU A 51 -7.18 3.79 -12.90
C GLU A 51 -6.43 4.07 -11.59
N VAL A 52 -6.50 3.15 -10.64
CA VAL A 52 -5.81 3.21 -9.35
C VAL A 52 -4.67 2.21 -9.29
N LEU A 53 -3.53 2.66 -8.77
CA LEU A 53 -2.39 1.80 -8.51
C LEU A 53 -2.58 1.04 -7.20
N LEU A 54 -2.54 -0.28 -7.27
CA LEU A 54 -2.50 -1.15 -6.10
C LEU A 54 -1.20 -1.93 -6.09
N VAL A 55 -0.71 -2.19 -4.90
CA VAL A 55 0.51 -2.96 -4.66
C VAL A 55 0.23 -4.22 -3.86
N ARG A 56 1.09 -5.21 -4.01
CA ARG A 56 1.10 -6.41 -3.20
C ARG A 56 2.48 -6.58 -2.60
N HIS A 57 2.56 -6.52 -1.28
CA HIS A 57 3.83 -6.64 -0.58
C HIS A 57 4.41 -8.06 -0.67
N SER A 58 5.74 -8.16 -0.62
CA SER A 58 6.47 -9.43 -0.59
C SER A 58 6.33 -10.17 0.76
N TYR A 59 5.77 -9.50 1.77
CA TYR A 59 5.56 -9.97 3.14
C TYR A 59 4.09 -9.78 3.57
N GLY A 60 3.67 -10.45 4.64
CA GLY A 60 2.31 -10.32 5.16
C GLY A 60 1.24 -11.01 4.31
N PRO A 61 -0.04 -10.64 4.47
CA PRO A 61 -1.15 -11.18 3.71
C PRO A 61 -1.04 -10.83 2.23
N ARG A 62 -1.31 -11.79 1.34
CA ARG A 62 -1.29 -11.58 -0.12
C ARG A 62 -2.55 -10.85 -0.60
N ARG A 63 -2.71 -9.61 -0.18
CA ARG A 63 -3.83 -8.74 -0.58
C ARG A 63 -3.30 -7.57 -1.39
N TRP A 64 -4.18 -7.01 -2.22
CA TRP A 64 -3.92 -5.75 -2.89
C TRP A 64 -4.20 -4.60 -1.92
N GLU A 65 -3.23 -3.75 -1.76
CA GLU A 65 -3.23 -2.64 -0.81
C GLU A 65 -2.94 -1.32 -1.54
N LEU A 66 -3.26 -0.22 -0.89
CA LEU A 66 -2.75 1.08 -1.31
C LEU A 66 -1.25 1.18 -1.02
N PRO A 67 -0.45 1.79 -1.89
CA PRO A 67 0.95 2.10 -1.61
C PRO A 67 1.08 3.10 -0.46
N GLY A 68 2.22 3.07 0.22
CA GLY A 68 2.55 3.86 1.39
C GLY A 68 2.74 3.02 2.65
N GLY A 69 3.23 3.60 3.72
CA GLY A 69 3.72 2.87 4.87
C GLY A 69 3.59 3.58 6.21
N GLY A 70 4.54 3.31 7.09
CA GLY A 70 4.53 3.80 8.46
C GLY A 70 4.96 5.27 8.60
N VAL A 71 4.28 6.01 9.46
CA VAL A 71 4.69 7.36 9.87
C VAL A 71 5.66 7.24 11.04
N ARG A 72 6.87 7.76 10.90
CA ARG A 72 7.90 7.75 11.94
C ARG A 72 7.49 8.63 13.13
N ARG A 73 8.16 8.46 14.25
CA ARG A 73 7.90 9.30 15.43
C ARG A 73 8.17 10.76 15.10
N ARG A 74 7.19 11.64 15.37
CA ARG A 74 7.22 13.07 15.06
C ARG A 74 7.24 13.44 13.57
N GLU A 75 7.13 12.47 12.67
CA GLU A 75 6.99 12.73 11.24
C GLU A 75 5.57 13.19 10.91
N ASP A 76 5.45 14.13 9.98
CA ASP A 76 4.16 14.52 9.42
C ASP A 76 3.66 13.40 8.47
N PRO A 77 2.37 13.03 8.50
CA PRO A 77 1.84 11.97 7.64
C PRO A 77 2.02 12.23 6.14
N LEU A 78 1.98 13.48 5.70
CA LEU A 78 2.19 13.84 4.31
C LEU A 78 3.66 13.67 3.90
N VAL A 79 4.60 14.02 4.79
CA VAL A 79 6.03 13.79 4.59
C VAL A 79 6.31 12.29 4.52
N ALA A 80 5.72 11.51 5.43
CA ALA A 80 5.82 10.06 5.42
C ALA A 80 5.30 9.47 4.10
N LEU A 81 4.13 9.91 3.62
CA LEU A 81 3.57 9.46 2.36
C LEU A 81 4.53 9.68 1.18
N ARG A 82 5.07 10.91 1.06
CA ARG A 82 6.02 11.23 -0.01
C ARG A 82 7.27 10.36 0.03
N ARG A 83 7.80 10.12 1.23
CA ARG A 83 8.96 9.24 1.44
C ARG A 83 8.64 7.81 1.03
N GLU A 84 7.53 7.24 1.52
CA GLU A 84 7.13 5.86 1.21
C GLU A 84 6.87 5.66 -0.29
N LEU A 85 6.17 6.57 -0.97
CA LEU A 85 5.91 6.47 -2.40
C LEU A 85 7.22 6.56 -3.22
N ALA A 86 8.19 7.35 -2.76
CA ALA A 86 9.50 7.41 -3.39
C ALA A 86 10.30 6.12 -3.15
N GLU A 87 10.29 5.58 -1.93
CA GLU A 87 11.01 4.36 -1.55
C GLU A 87 10.38 3.12 -2.22
N GLU A 88 9.05 2.95 -2.15
CA GLU A 88 8.35 1.77 -2.67
C GLU A 88 8.22 1.74 -4.20
N LEU A 89 8.02 2.90 -4.85
CA LEU A 89 7.58 2.99 -6.25
C LEU A 89 8.41 3.92 -7.12
N GLY A 90 9.37 4.66 -6.54
CA GLY A 90 10.14 5.69 -7.23
C GLY A 90 9.28 6.87 -7.69
N LEU A 91 8.15 7.13 -7.02
CA LEU A 91 7.24 8.23 -7.34
C LEU A 91 7.58 9.49 -6.52
N SER A 92 7.81 10.59 -7.24
CA SER A 92 7.78 11.93 -6.65
C SER A 92 6.40 12.51 -6.81
N VAL A 93 5.73 12.83 -5.70
CA VAL A 93 4.34 13.30 -5.72
C VAL A 93 4.23 14.75 -5.27
N VAL A 94 3.44 15.49 -6.03
CA VAL A 94 3.10 16.90 -5.77
C VAL A 94 1.62 16.92 -5.36
N ASP A 95 1.28 17.75 -4.37
CA ASP A 95 -0.09 18.05 -3.94
C ASP A 95 -1.01 16.85 -3.65
N PRO A 96 -0.62 15.91 -2.76
CA PRO A 96 -1.54 14.89 -2.29
C PRO A 96 -2.75 15.50 -1.59
N VAL A 97 -3.96 15.09 -2.03
CA VAL A 97 -5.23 15.57 -1.46
C VAL A 97 -5.62 14.67 -0.29
N PRO A 98 -5.82 15.19 0.94
CA PRO A 98 -6.23 14.38 2.07
C PRO A 98 -7.67 13.89 1.89
N LEU A 99 -7.90 12.59 2.13
CA LEU A 99 -9.20 11.94 2.06
C LEU A 99 -9.80 11.69 3.46
N GLY A 100 -8.97 11.61 4.49
CA GLY A 100 -9.40 11.32 5.85
C GLY A 100 -8.48 10.35 6.57
N VAL A 101 -8.99 9.80 7.68
CA VAL A 101 -8.24 8.88 8.54
C VAL A 101 -9.02 7.58 8.69
N HIS A 102 -8.37 6.46 8.42
CA HIS A 102 -8.89 5.12 8.65
C HIS A 102 -8.40 4.59 9.99
N PRO A 103 -9.30 4.23 10.92
CA PRO A 103 -8.90 3.62 12.18
C PRO A 103 -8.41 2.19 11.99
N GLY A 104 -7.45 1.75 12.78
CA GLY A 104 -7.00 0.37 12.78
C GLY A 104 -8.10 -0.58 13.30
N PRO A 105 -8.14 -1.83 12.80
CA PRO A 105 -9.17 -2.80 13.18
C PRO A 105 -8.97 -3.34 14.61
N GLY A 106 -10.06 -3.48 15.38
CA GLY A 106 -10.12 -4.19 16.66
C GLY A 106 -9.04 -3.77 17.67
N ARG A 107 -8.18 -4.70 18.08
CA ARG A 107 -7.06 -4.43 19.02
C ARG A 107 -6.05 -3.39 18.52
N LEU A 108 -5.98 -3.16 17.21
CA LEU A 108 -5.16 -2.13 16.58
C LEU A 108 -5.90 -0.78 16.47
N ALA A 109 -7.00 -0.56 17.20
CA ALA A 109 -7.76 0.69 17.18
C ALA A 109 -6.94 1.94 17.57
N ARG A 110 -5.77 1.75 18.19
CA ARG A 110 -4.79 2.82 18.46
C ARG A 110 -3.86 3.10 17.27
N HIS A 111 -3.98 2.34 16.20
CA HIS A 111 -3.33 2.60 14.91
C HIS A 111 -4.29 3.38 14.02
N SER A 112 -3.81 4.40 13.35
CA SER A 112 -4.60 5.18 12.39
C SER A 112 -3.81 5.33 11.10
N THR A 113 -4.51 5.33 9.96
CA THR A 113 -3.88 5.54 8.65
C THR A 113 -4.49 6.77 7.98
N HIS A 114 -3.66 7.74 7.69
CA HIS A 114 -4.01 8.90 6.89
C HIS A 114 -4.11 8.48 5.43
N LEU A 115 -5.25 8.77 4.81
CA LEU A 115 -5.53 8.44 3.42
C LEU A 115 -5.44 9.69 2.56
N TYR A 116 -4.82 9.53 1.40
CA TYR A 116 -4.63 10.60 0.42
C TYR A 116 -5.04 10.12 -0.97
N ARG A 117 -5.39 11.08 -1.84
CA ARG A 117 -5.43 10.90 -3.28
C ARG A 117 -4.20 11.57 -3.90
N VAL A 118 -3.59 10.91 -4.86
CA VAL A 118 -2.45 11.39 -5.63
C VAL A 118 -2.75 11.17 -7.09
N ASP A 119 -2.91 12.24 -7.85
CA ASP A 119 -3.06 12.14 -9.31
C ASP A 119 -1.68 12.24 -9.95
N VAL A 120 -1.37 11.32 -10.87
CA VAL A 120 -0.11 11.27 -11.62
C VAL A 120 -0.37 11.25 -13.12
N GLU A 121 0.52 11.86 -13.89
CA GLU A 121 0.40 11.94 -15.35
C GLU A 121 0.87 10.67 -16.07
N SER A 122 1.71 9.86 -15.42
CA SER A 122 2.32 8.68 -16.01
C SER A 122 2.10 7.43 -15.15
N ARG A 123 1.86 6.29 -15.82
CA ARG A 123 1.79 4.96 -15.18
C ARG A 123 3.17 4.37 -14.85
N SER A 124 4.25 5.08 -15.19
CA SER A 124 5.60 4.57 -14.95
C SER A 124 5.91 4.56 -13.47
N VAL A 125 6.12 3.36 -12.92
CA VAL A 125 6.54 3.13 -11.54
C VAL A 125 7.74 2.18 -11.51
N ARG A 126 8.58 2.32 -10.51
CA ARG A 126 9.73 1.45 -10.24
C ARG A 126 9.60 0.80 -8.88
N PRO A 127 8.83 -0.31 -8.76
CA PRO A 127 8.62 -0.98 -7.48
C PRO A 127 9.94 -1.48 -6.89
N ASP A 128 10.17 -1.21 -5.59
CA ASP A 128 11.28 -1.85 -4.88
C ASP A 128 11.03 -3.37 -4.80
N PRO A 129 11.86 -4.19 -5.44
CA PRO A 129 11.65 -5.62 -5.50
C PRO A 129 11.80 -6.33 -4.14
N VAL A 130 12.32 -5.66 -3.11
CA VAL A 130 12.40 -6.23 -1.76
C VAL A 130 11.05 -6.14 -1.06
N GLU A 131 10.37 -5.01 -1.17
CA GLU A 131 9.12 -4.73 -0.45
C GLU A 131 7.88 -5.04 -1.28
N ILE A 132 7.93 -4.79 -2.59
CA ILE A 132 6.79 -4.92 -3.49
C ILE A 132 6.97 -6.16 -4.39
N ASP A 133 6.03 -7.08 -4.30
CA ASP A 133 5.98 -8.29 -5.14
C ASP A 133 5.30 -8.00 -6.49
N GLU A 134 4.24 -7.19 -6.45
CA GLU A 134 3.52 -6.73 -7.65
C GLU A 134 2.98 -5.31 -7.44
N ALA A 135 3.02 -4.52 -8.51
CA ALA A 135 2.32 -3.24 -8.63
C ALA A 135 1.51 -3.27 -9.93
N ARG A 136 0.21 -2.93 -9.88
CA ARG A 136 -0.67 -2.92 -11.05
C ARG A 136 -1.68 -1.79 -10.97
N TRP A 137 -2.01 -1.27 -12.15
CA TRP A 137 -3.12 -0.35 -12.34
C TRP A 137 -4.42 -1.12 -12.52
N TRP A 138 -5.48 -0.68 -11.87
CA TRP A 138 -6.78 -1.31 -11.86
C TRP A 138 -7.88 -0.29 -12.13
N ASP A 139 -8.86 -0.71 -12.93
CA ASP A 139 -10.13 0.01 -13.01
C ASP A 139 -10.84 -0.08 -11.63
N PRO A 140 -11.17 1.05 -11.00
CA PRO A 140 -11.89 1.05 -9.72
C PRO A 140 -13.26 0.37 -9.78
N ALA A 141 -13.89 0.29 -10.98
CA ALA A 141 -15.15 -0.41 -11.18
C ALA A 141 -15.00 -1.94 -11.21
N ALA A 142 -13.79 -2.43 -11.54
CA ALA A 142 -13.47 -3.86 -11.62
C ALA A 142 -12.24 -4.21 -10.76
N PRO A 143 -12.26 -3.96 -9.44
CA PRO A 143 -11.12 -4.18 -8.58
C PRO A 143 -10.82 -5.68 -8.38
N PRO A 144 -9.59 -6.05 -8.00
CA PRO A 144 -9.24 -7.44 -7.74
C PRO A 144 -10.01 -7.99 -6.53
N ALA A 145 -10.28 -9.31 -6.53
CA ALA A 145 -11.07 -9.94 -5.47
C ALA A 145 -10.43 -9.82 -4.06
N ALA A 146 -9.10 -9.92 -3.96
CA ALA A 146 -8.38 -9.88 -2.69
C ALA A 146 -7.93 -8.47 -2.33
N LEU A 147 -8.88 -7.58 -2.00
CA LEU A 147 -8.59 -6.22 -1.53
C LEU A 147 -8.39 -6.14 -0.02
N GLY A 148 -7.45 -5.31 0.43
CA GLY A 148 -7.42 -4.82 1.80
C GLY A 148 -8.66 -3.96 2.13
N SER A 149 -9.11 -4.02 3.38
CA SER A 149 -10.33 -3.29 3.81
C SER A 149 -10.26 -1.77 3.56
N MET A 150 -9.09 -1.21 3.75
CA MET A 150 -8.80 0.23 3.58
C MET A 150 -8.92 0.70 2.13
N VAL A 151 -8.63 -0.18 1.15
CA VAL A 151 -8.68 0.18 -0.28
C VAL A 151 -10.08 0.63 -0.67
N ARG A 152 -11.12 -0.12 -0.30
CA ARG A 152 -12.52 0.21 -0.64
C ARG A 152 -12.92 1.57 -0.10
N GLN A 153 -12.58 1.85 1.16
CA GLN A 153 -12.88 3.15 1.77
C GLN A 153 -12.16 4.29 1.03
N ALA A 154 -10.87 4.12 0.73
CA ALA A 154 -10.11 5.14 0.01
C ALA A 154 -10.67 5.41 -1.38
N LEU A 155 -11.08 4.37 -2.12
CA LEU A 155 -11.69 4.51 -3.44
C LEU A 155 -13.02 5.28 -3.37
N MET A 156 -13.85 5.01 -2.35
CA MET A 156 -15.10 5.77 -2.14
C MET A 156 -14.81 7.24 -1.81
N LEU A 157 -13.90 7.50 -0.87
CA LEU A 157 -13.53 8.86 -0.48
C LEU A 157 -12.86 9.64 -1.63
N ALA A 158 -12.14 8.95 -2.51
CA ALA A 158 -11.53 9.54 -3.70
C ALA A 158 -12.53 9.78 -4.84
N GLY A 159 -13.81 9.40 -4.69
CA GLY A 159 -14.81 9.49 -5.74
C GLY A 159 -14.63 8.51 -6.90
N LEU A 160 -13.85 7.44 -6.70
CA LEU A 160 -13.49 6.44 -7.71
C LEU A 160 -14.40 5.20 -7.68
N ALA A 161 -15.13 4.97 -6.60
CA ALA A 161 -16.09 3.87 -6.47
C ALA A 161 -17.43 4.38 -5.93
N ARG A 162 -18.52 3.79 -6.41
CA ARG A 162 -19.85 4.05 -5.86
C ARG A 162 -20.05 3.24 -4.57
N PRO A 163 -20.82 3.76 -3.58
CA PRO A 163 -21.28 2.94 -2.47
C PRO A 163 -22.00 1.71 -3.05
N GLN A 164 -21.58 0.51 -2.67
CA GLN A 164 -22.34 -0.68 -2.99
C GLN A 164 -23.68 -0.55 -2.24
N GLY A 165 -24.77 -0.44 -2.97
CA GLY A 165 -26.11 -0.48 -2.39
C GLY A 165 -26.28 -1.74 -1.56
N ARG A 166 -26.91 -1.58 -0.38
CA ARG A 166 -27.33 -2.68 0.48
C ARG A 166 -28.38 -3.53 -0.22
#